data_641f9f2d5aa333bd300cac5e9e8e699b
#
_entry.id   641f9f2d5aa333bd300cac5e9e8e699b
#
_cell.length_a   1.000
_cell.length_b   1.000
_cell.length_c   1.000
_cell.angle_alpha   90.00
_cell.angle_beta   90.00
_cell.angle_gamma   90.00
#
_symmetry.space_group_name_H-M   'P 1'
#
loop_
_entity.id
_entity.type
_entity.pdbx_description
1 polymer ?
#
loop_
_entity_poly.entity_id
_entity_poly.type
_entity_poly.pdbx_seq_one_letter_code
_entity_poly.pdbx_strand_id
1 'polypeptide(L)'
;MPKVVSTDHAPKAIGPYSQAVVSKGFAFLSGQIPLDPASGQLVEGDVASQTERVLENLKAVLAACGSSLERVVKTTVYLKDMGEFSKMNEV
;
A
#
# COMPACT_ATOMS: atom_id res chain seq x y z
N MET A 1 -2.58 -12.95 -19.92
CA MET A 1 -3.46 -12.98 -18.74
C MET A 1 -2.86 -12.20 -17.59
N PRO A 2 -3.62 -11.35 -16.93
CA PRO A 2 -3.16 -10.70 -15.72
C PRO A 2 -2.85 -11.73 -14.63
N LYS A 3 -1.81 -11.47 -13.86
CA LYS A 3 -1.42 -12.33 -12.76
C LYS A 3 -1.85 -11.68 -11.46
N VAL A 4 -2.65 -12.39 -10.67
CA VAL A 4 -3.07 -11.94 -9.34
C VAL A 4 -1.94 -12.22 -8.36
N VAL A 5 -1.62 -11.23 -7.52
CA VAL A 5 -0.54 -11.34 -6.52
C VAL A 5 -1.11 -11.07 -5.13
N SER A 6 -0.66 -11.84 -4.15
CA SER A 6 -1.05 -11.64 -2.76
C SER A 6 0.13 -11.95 -1.85
N THR A 7 0.10 -11.37 -0.63
CA THR A 7 1.13 -11.62 0.39
C THR A 7 0.51 -11.49 1.79
N ASP A 8 1.04 -12.27 2.72
CA ASP A 8 0.65 -12.15 4.13
C ASP A 8 1.39 -11.02 4.85
N HIS A 9 2.36 -10.40 4.20
CA HIS A 9 3.13 -9.28 4.76
C HIS A 9 2.44 -7.93 4.56
N ALA A 10 1.26 -7.93 3.95
CA ALA A 10 0.39 -6.77 3.83
C ALA A 10 -1.03 -7.19 4.22
N PRO A 11 -1.92 -6.24 4.57
CA PRO A 11 -3.29 -6.58 4.94
C PRO A 11 -3.99 -7.38 3.85
N LYS A 12 -4.74 -8.40 4.25
CA LYS A 12 -5.51 -9.22 3.32
C LYS A 12 -6.58 -8.39 2.63
N ALA A 13 -6.86 -8.72 1.38
CA ALA A 13 -7.98 -8.12 0.66
C ALA A 13 -9.29 -8.52 1.34
N ILE A 14 -10.04 -7.53 1.80
CA ILE A 14 -11.35 -7.71 2.41
C ILE A 14 -12.38 -7.26 1.39
N GLY A 15 -13.02 -8.22 0.72
CA GLY A 15 -13.98 -7.92 -0.31
C GLY A 15 -13.53 -8.41 -1.70
N PRO A 16 -14.26 -8.05 -2.75
CA PRO A 16 -14.04 -8.60 -4.09
C PRO A 16 -12.91 -7.87 -4.86
N TYR A 17 -11.70 -7.86 -4.31
CA TYR A 17 -10.56 -7.27 -4.99
C TYR A 17 -9.28 -8.04 -4.65
N SER A 18 -8.22 -7.79 -5.39
CA SER A 18 -6.90 -8.38 -5.16
C SER A 18 -5.95 -7.33 -4.61
N GLN A 19 -4.91 -7.75 -3.89
CA GLN A 19 -3.88 -6.83 -3.41
C GLN A 19 -3.13 -6.20 -4.58
N ALA A 20 -2.82 -6.98 -5.60
CA ALA A 20 -2.16 -6.50 -6.80
C ALA A 20 -2.45 -7.41 -7.99
N VAL A 21 -2.32 -6.83 -9.18
CA VAL A 21 -2.40 -7.55 -10.44
C VAL A 21 -1.23 -7.11 -11.30
N VAL A 22 -0.53 -8.07 -11.91
CA VAL A 22 0.56 -7.79 -12.84
C VAL A 22 0.09 -8.08 -14.27
N SER A 23 0.27 -7.13 -15.16
CA SER A 23 -0.11 -7.27 -16.55
C SER A 23 0.82 -6.44 -17.43
N LYS A 24 1.35 -7.07 -18.48
CA LYS A 24 2.16 -6.41 -19.51
C LYS A 24 3.33 -5.60 -18.96
N GLY A 25 4.01 -6.13 -17.95
CA GLY A 25 5.16 -5.49 -17.34
C GLY A 25 4.84 -4.42 -16.30
N PHE A 26 3.57 -4.21 -15.99
CA PHE A 26 3.14 -3.26 -14.97
C PHE A 26 2.46 -3.97 -13.80
N ALA A 27 2.70 -3.47 -12.60
CA ALA A 27 1.98 -3.91 -11.41
C ALA A 27 0.98 -2.82 -11.02
N PHE A 28 -0.26 -3.23 -10.81
CA PHE A 28 -1.34 -2.36 -10.36
C PHE A 28 -1.72 -2.78 -8.95
N LEU A 29 -1.48 -1.93 -7.98
CA LEU A 29 -1.75 -2.21 -6.58
C LEU A 29 -3.04 -1.55 -6.14
N SER A 30 -3.85 -2.30 -5.37
CA SER A 30 -5.02 -1.75 -4.72
C SER A 30 -4.60 -0.75 -3.65
N GLY A 31 -5.50 0.18 -3.33
CA GLY A 31 -5.26 1.18 -2.31
C GLY A 31 -4.91 0.53 -0.98
N GLN A 32 -3.98 1.13 -0.27
CA GLN A 32 -3.59 0.68 1.06
C GLN A 32 -4.01 1.71 2.10
N ILE A 33 -4.59 1.22 3.17
CA ILE A 33 -4.88 2.00 4.37
C ILE A 33 -3.93 1.51 5.47
N PRO A 34 -3.72 2.29 6.54
CA PRO A 34 -2.69 1.95 7.53
C PRO A 34 -3.09 0.83 8.48
N LEU A 35 -3.37 -0.35 7.94
CA LEU A 35 -3.66 -1.54 8.72
C LEU A 35 -2.38 -2.31 9.01
N ASP A 36 -2.27 -2.81 10.24
CA ASP A 36 -1.22 -3.74 10.60
C ASP A 36 -1.58 -5.12 10.01
N PRO A 37 -0.72 -5.72 9.18
CA PRO A 37 -1.05 -7.00 8.53
C PRO A 37 -1.19 -8.17 9.50
N ALA A 38 -0.55 -8.10 10.67
CA ALA A 38 -0.65 -9.18 11.66
C ALA A 38 -1.95 -9.14 12.44
N SER A 39 -2.40 -7.94 12.84
CA SER A 39 -3.61 -7.78 13.66
C SER A 39 -4.86 -7.48 12.84
N GLY A 40 -4.71 -6.94 11.65
CA GLY A 40 -5.82 -6.45 10.85
C GLY A 40 -6.42 -5.16 11.37
N GLN A 41 -5.76 -4.53 12.35
CA GLN A 41 -6.25 -3.31 13.00
C GLN A 41 -5.60 -2.07 12.40
N LEU A 42 -6.35 -0.97 12.40
CA LEU A 42 -5.84 0.32 11.97
C LEU A 42 -4.76 0.78 12.95
N VAL A 43 -3.63 1.22 12.42
CA VAL A 43 -2.54 1.77 13.24
C VAL A 43 -3.00 3.10 13.81
N GLU A 44 -2.91 3.23 15.13
CA GLU A 44 -3.19 4.48 15.81
C GLU A 44 -1.98 5.39 15.75
N GLY A 45 -2.23 6.69 15.85
CA GLY A 45 -1.18 7.67 15.82
C GLY A 45 -1.44 8.78 14.80
N ASP A 46 -0.40 9.54 14.52
CA ASP A 46 -0.50 10.68 13.61
C ASP A 46 -0.38 10.24 12.14
N VAL A 47 -0.48 11.22 11.25
CA VAL A 47 -0.41 10.96 9.81
C VAL A 47 0.96 10.41 9.41
N ALA A 48 2.02 10.79 10.11
CA ALA A 48 3.36 10.28 9.80
C ALA A 48 3.45 8.77 10.07
N SER A 49 2.96 8.32 11.24
CA SER A 49 2.93 6.89 11.57
C SER A 49 2.05 6.10 10.63
N GLN A 50 0.89 6.65 10.28
CA GLN A 50 -0.03 6.00 9.35
C GLN A 50 0.54 5.91 7.94
N THR A 51 1.22 6.96 7.47
CA THR A 51 1.89 6.97 6.17
C THR A 51 2.99 5.92 6.11
N GLU A 52 3.79 5.82 7.17
CA GLU A 52 4.84 4.81 7.25
C GLU A 52 4.25 3.40 7.12
N ARG A 53 3.13 3.12 7.81
CA ARG A 53 2.49 1.80 7.71
C ARG A 53 1.97 1.52 6.31
N VAL A 54 1.37 2.52 5.67
CA VAL A 54 0.89 2.39 4.28
C VAL A 54 2.06 2.07 3.34
N LEU A 55 3.18 2.78 3.47
CA LEU A 55 4.36 2.55 2.62
C LEU A 55 4.96 1.16 2.86
N GLU A 56 4.99 0.70 4.11
CA GLU A 56 5.45 -0.66 4.41
C GLU A 56 4.53 -1.71 3.79
N ASN A 57 3.22 -1.48 3.82
CA ASN A 57 2.26 -2.38 3.17
C ASN A 57 2.46 -2.40 1.66
N LEU A 58 2.64 -1.23 1.04
CA LEU A 58 2.92 -1.13 -0.40
C LEU A 58 4.24 -1.83 -0.77
N LYS A 59 5.27 -1.64 0.06
CA LYS A 59 6.56 -2.27 -0.14
C LYS A 59 6.44 -3.80 -0.15
N ALA A 60 5.65 -4.35 0.77
CA ALA A 60 5.44 -5.80 0.84
C ALA A 60 4.71 -6.33 -0.40
N VAL A 61 3.68 -5.62 -0.86
CA VAL A 61 2.95 -6.01 -2.06
C VAL A 61 3.84 -5.90 -3.30
N LEU A 62 4.63 -4.83 -3.41
CA LEU A 62 5.58 -4.66 -4.51
C LEU A 62 6.60 -5.78 -4.55
N ALA A 63 7.15 -6.17 -3.39
CA ALA A 63 8.09 -7.28 -3.31
C ALA A 63 7.46 -8.58 -3.80
N ALA A 64 6.20 -8.82 -3.44
CA ALA A 64 5.46 -10.00 -3.91
C ALA A 64 5.24 -9.97 -5.43
N CYS A 65 5.23 -8.79 -6.03
CA CYS A 65 5.15 -8.62 -7.48
C CYS A 65 6.52 -8.75 -8.17
N GLY A 66 7.59 -8.90 -7.41
CA GLY A 66 8.94 -8.91 -7.96
C GLY A 66 9.48 -7.51 -8.26
N SER A 67 8.95 -6.49 -7.60
CA SER A 67 9.31 -5.10 -7.82
C SER A 67 9.78 -4.43 -6.52
N SER A 68 9.87 -3.12 -6.51
CA SER A 68 10.32 -2.34 -5.35
C SER A 68 9.77 -0.92 -5.41
N LEU A 69 9.88 -0.20 -4.30
CA LEU A 69 9.46 1.21 -4.23
C LEU A 69 10.19 2.08 -5.27
N GLU A 70 11.43 1.76 -5.58
CA GLU A 70 12.22 2.51 -6.54
C GLU A 70 11.67 2.47 -7.97
N ARG A 71 10.83 1.49 -8.27
CA ARG A 71 10.24 1.30 -9.60
C ARG A 71 8.84 1.87 -9.72
N VAL A 72 8.34 2.52 -8.68
CA VAL A 72 7.02 3.15 -8.70
C VAL A 72 7.05 4.35 -9.64
N VAL A 73 6.09 4.43 -10.54
CA VAL A 73 6.00 5.52 -11.52
C VAL A 73 4.86 6.48 -11.23
N LYS A 74 3.89 6.05 -10.43
CA LYS A 74 2.75 6.89 -10.07
C LYS A 74 2.09 6.39 -8.79
N THR A 75 1.72 7.34 -7.93
CA THR A 75 0.89 7.06 -6.76
C THR A 75 -0.24 8.08 -6.70
N THR A 76 -1.30 7.70 -6.01
CA THR A 76 -2.39 8.62 -5.67
C THR A 76 -2.59 8.52 -4.16
N VAL A 77 -2.68 9.67 -3.49
CA VAL A 77 -2.83 9.73 -2.03
C VAL A 77 -4.08 10.52 -1.69
N TYR A 78 -4.91 9.95 -0.82
CA TYR A 78 -6.09 10.61 -0.28
C TYR A 78 -5.85 10.88 1.21
N LEU A 79 -5.98 12.13 1.62
CA LEU A 79 -5.83 12.54 3.01
C LEU A 79 -7.17 13.06 3.52
N LYS A 80 -7.51 12.71 4.77
CA LYS A 80 -8.69 13.24 5.42
C LYS A 80 -8.56 14.75 5.65
N ASP A 81 -7.35 15.20 5.99
CA ASP A 81 -7.03 16.61 6.21
C ASP A 81 -5.82 16.99 5.35
N MET A 82 -6.05 17.80 4.33
CA MET A 82 -4.97 18.25 3.44
C MET A 82 -3.95 19.14 4.15
N GLY A 83 -4.29 19.69 5.31
CA GLY A 83 -3.34 20.43 6.14
C GLY A 83 -2.20 19.55 6.65
N GLU A 84 -2.35 18.24 6.59
CA GLU A 84 -1.31 17.27 7.00
C GLU A 84 -0.42 16.80 5.85
N PHE A 85 -0.58 17.39 4.66
CA PHE A 85 0.18 16.98 3.47
C PHE A 85 1.70 17.01 3.71
N SER A 86 2.20 18.07 4.35
CA SER A 86 3.64 18.20 4.59
C SER A 86 4.18 17.08 5.48
N LYS A 87 3.43 16.70 6.52
CA LYS A 87 3.83 15.62 7.41
C LYS A 87 3.84 14.27 6.69
N MET A 88 2.85 14.02 5.85
CA MET A 88 2.81 12.81 5.03
C MET A 88 3.98 12.80 4.05
N ASN A 89 4.25 13.92 3.41
CA ASN A 89 5.28 14.03 2.39
C ASN A 89 6.70 13.87 2.94
N GLU A 90 6.92 14.16 4.22
CA GLU A 90 8.22 13.94 4.87
C GLU A 90 8.55 12.45 5.02
N VAL A 91 7.54 11.61 5.09
CA VAL A 91 7.73 10.17 5.17
C VAL A 91 7.94 9.60 3.77
#